data_4ca5e3ea38657dd5af9bf4eea7a6cf93
#
_entry.id   4ca5e3ea38657dd5af9bf4eea7a6cf93
#
_cell.length_a   1.000
_cell.length_b   1.000
_cell.length_c   1.000
_cell.angle_alpha   90.00
_cell.angle_beta   90.00
_cell.angle_gamma   90.00
#
_symmetry.space_group_name_H-M   'P 1'
#
loop_
_entity.id
_entity.type
_entity.pdbx_description
1 polymer ?
#
loop_
_entity_poly.entity_id
_entity_poly.type
_entity_poly.pdbx_seq_one_letter_code
_entity_poly.pdbx_strand_id
1 'polypeptide(L)'
;DIDRQQREYFLQQQIKNIQDELGAGQEDEIDELRQKGRTKKWSSEMAELFEKEVSKLERTNSQSPDFNVQLTYLQTLLGLPWNVFTTDNLNISNAEKTLNKDHYGLEKVKERILEHLAVLKLKGDMKSPIICLYGPPGVGKTSLGRSIAAALKRKYIRMSLGGVHDEAEIRGHRKTYIGAMPGRIIKNLIKAGSSNPVFILDEIDKVSADRQGDPSSALLEVLDPEPVSY
;
A
#
# COMPACT_ATOMS: atom_id res chain seq x y z
N ASP A 1 -29.66 -23.37 -48.05
CA ASP A 1 -28.20 -23.24 -47.84
C ASP A 1 -27.69 -21.82 -47.96
N ILE A 2 -28.15 -21.02 -48.93
CA ILE A 2 -27.73 -19.64 -49.15
C ILE A 2 -28.10 -18.73 -47.94
N ASP A 3 -29.27 -18.89 -47.39
CA ASP A 3 -29.80 -18.11 -46.27
C ASP A 3 -28.99 -18.37 -44.98
N ARG A 4 -28.46 -19.57 -44.81
CA ARG A 4 -27.63 -19.95 -43.67
C ARG A 4 -26.24 -19.35 -43.77
N GLN A 5 -25.64 -19.31 -44.95
CA GLN A 5 -24.35 -18.71 -45.21
C GLN A 5 -24.37 -17.18 -45.06
N GLN A 6 -25.45 -16.53 -45.53
CA GLN A 6 -25.64 -15.09 -45.36
C GLN A 6 -25.81 -14.73 -43.87
N ARG A 7 -26.52 -15.54 -43.10
CA ARG A 7 -26.69 -15.33 -41.67
C ARG A 7 -25.41 -15.53 -40.88
N GLU A 8 -24.60 -16.55 -41.24
CA GLU A 8 -23.27 -16.80 -40.66
C GLU A 8 -22.32 -15.62 -40.93
N TYR A 9 -22.30 -15.12 -42.17
CA TYR A 9 -21.51 -13.94 -42.55
C TYR A 9 -21.92 -12.69 -41.77
N PHE A 10 -23.21 -12.44 -41.63
CA PHE A 10 -23.74 -11.30 -40.88
C PHE A 10 -23.39 -11.40 -39.38
N LEU A 11 -23.51 -12.58 -38.78
CA LEU A 11 -23.11 -12.81 -37.40
C LEU A 11 -21.60 -12.64 -37.17
N GLN A 12 -20.78 -13.11 -38.10
CA GLN A 12 -19.32 -12.88 -38.03
C GLN A 12 -18.97 -11.41 -38.13
N GLN A 13 -19.67 -10.65 -38.96
CA GLN A 13 -19.46 -9.21 -39.07
C GLN A 13 -19.90 -8.45 -37.81
N GLN A 14 -21.00 -8.85 -37.19
CA GLN A 14 -21.40 -8.32 -35.88
C GLN A 14 -20.40 -8.66 -34.77
N ILE A 15 -19.90 -9.89 -34.72
CA ILE A 15 -18.86 -10.29 -33.77
C ILE A 15 -17.62 -9.43 -33.97
N LYS A 16 -17.19 -9.18 -35.21
CA LYS A 16 -16.04 -8.34 -35.50
C LYS A 16 -16.25 -6.89 -35.05
N ASN A 17 -17.42 -6.30 -35.34
CA ASN A 17 -17.74 -4.95 -34.90
C ASN A 17 -17.76 -4.83 -33.35
N ILE A 18 -18.33 -5.82 -32.68
CA ILE A 18 -18.34 -5.86 -31.21
C ILE A 18 -16.92 -6.04 -30.64
N GLN A 19 -16.08 -6.82 -31.31
CA GLN A 19 -14.67 -6.97 -30.93
C GLN A 19 -13.87 -5.69 -31.13
N ASP A 20 -14.13 -4.97 -32.21
CA ASP A 20 -13.50 -3.68 -32.52
C ASP A 20 -13.96 -2.60 -31.50
N GLU A 21 -15.24 -2.58 -31.13
CA GLU A 21 -15.75 -1.69 -30.08
C GLU A 21 -15.18 -2.04 -28.69
N LEU A 22 -15.04 -3.32 -28.37
CA LEU A 22 -14.39 -3.76 -27.12
C LEU A 22 -12.90 -3.47 -27.14
N GLY A 23 -12.23 -3.53 -28.29
CA GLY A 23 -10.83 -3.18 -28.47
C GLY A 23 -10.58 -1.68 -28.29
N ALA A 24 -11.45 -0.82 -28.79
CA ALA A 24 -11.37 0.62 -28.57
C ALA A 24 -11.44 0.97 -27.08
N GLY A 25 -12.32 0.30 -26.30
CA GLY A 25 -12.39 0.48 -24.85
C GLY A 25 -11.12 0.03 -24.12
N GLN A 26 -10.41 -0.97 -24.62
CA GLN A 26 -9.13 -1.43 -24.05
C GLN A 26 -8.00 -0.43 -24.32
N GLU A 27 -7.92 0.12 -25.50
CA GLU A 27 -6.93 1.15 -25.86
C GLU A 27 -7.11 2.41 -24.99
N ASP A 28 -8.34 2.85 -24.79
CA ASP A 28 -8.67 3.99 -23.93
C ASP A 28 -8.24 3.74 -22.48
N GLU A 29 -8.47 2.53 -21.94
CA GLU A 29 -8.06 2.15 -20.57
C GLU A 29 -6.53 2.13 -20.42
N ILE A 30 -5.81 1.62 -21.41
CA ILE A 30 -4.34 1.58 -21.42
C ILE A 30 -3.75 2.99 -21.51
N ASP A 31 -4.32 3.84 -22.34
CA ASP A 31 -3.89 5.23 -22.46
C ASP A 31 -4.16 6.02 -21.19
N GLU A 32 -5.28 5.77 -20.51
CA GLU A 32 -5.57 6.35 -19.19
C GLU A 32 -4.53 5.92 -18.13
N LEU A 33 -4.12 4.64 -18.12
CA LEU A 33 -3.05 4.15 -17.24
C LEU A 33 -1.73 4.87 -17.52
N ARG A 34 -1.34 5.03 -18.79
CA ARG A 34 -0.12 5.76 -19.18
C ARG A 34 -0.17 7.23 -18.75
N GLN A 35 -1.29 7.91 -18.98
CA GLN A 35 -1.46 9.30 -18.55
C GLN A 35 -1.35 9.43 -17.03
N LYS A 36 -2.01 8.57 -16.25
CA LYS A 36 -1.88 8.53 -14.79
C LYS A 36 -0.45 8.24 -14.35
N GLY A 37 0.24 7.32 -15.04
CA GLY A 37 1.64 7.00 -14.78
C GLY A 37 2.57 8.20 -14.92
N ARG A 38 2.40 9.01 -15.96
CA ARG A 38 3.20 10.23 -16.22
C ARG A 38 3.04 11.29 -15.13
N THR A 39 1.95 11.29 -14.39
CA THR A 39 1.72 12.24 -13.28
C THR A 39 2.35 11.80 -11.96
N LYS A 40 2.83 10.57 -11.86
CA LYS A 40 3.40 10.03 -10.63
C LYS A 40 4.86 10.45 -10.44
N LYS A 41 5.24 10.66 -9.17
CA LYS A 41 6.60 11.07 -8.76
C LYS A 41 7.46 9.85 -8.42
N TRP A 42 7.53 8.86 -9.28
CA TRP A 42 8.39 7.70 -9.10
C TRP A 42 9.80 7.89 -9.66
N SER A 43 10.72 6.98 -9.33
CA SER A 43 12.06 6.96 -9.91
C SER A 43 12.03 6.59 -11.40
N SER A 44 13.11 6.89 -12.13
CA SER A 44 13.26 6.47 -13.53
C SER A 44 13.11 4.95 -13.71
N GLU A 45 13.72 4.18 -12.83
CA GLU A 45 13.62 2.72 -12.82
C GLU A 45 12.17 2.24 -12.67
N MET A 46 11.41 2.89 -11.76
CA MET A 46 10.01 2.54 -11.55
C MET A 46 9.13 2.96 -12.74
N ALA A 47 9.43 4.09 -13.37
CA ALA A 47 8.74 4.53 -14.58
C ALA A 47 8.96 3.53 -15.74
N GLU A 48 10.20 3.05 -15.93
CA GLU A 48 10.53 2.04 -16.93
C GLU A 48 9.83 0.70 -16.66
N LEU A 49 9.83 0.26 -15.39
CA LEU A 49 9.11 -0.95 -14.98
C LEU A 49 7.62 -0.83 -15.28
N PHE A 50 7.01 0.31 -14.94
CA PHE A 50 5.61 0.56 -15.17
C PHE A 50 5.27 0.51 -16.67
N GLU A 51 6.05 1.20 -17.53
CA GLU A 51 5.82 1.20 -18.97
C GLU A 51 6.00 -0.19 -19.59
N LYS A 52 6.99 -0.96 -19.11
CA LYS A 52 7.18 -2.36 -19.52
C LYS A 52 5.96 -3.22 -19.17
N GLU A 53 5.40 -3.07 -17.97
CA GLU A 53 4.23 -3.83 -17.56
C GLU A 53 2.95 -3.35 -18.30
N VAL A 54 2.83 -2.06 -18.63
CA VAL A 54 1.74 -1.54 -19.49
C VAL A 54 1.84 -2.11 -20.90
N SER A 55 3.04 -2.10 -21.50
CA SER A 55 3.26 -2.68 -22.83
C SER A 55 2.98 -4.19 -22.88
N LYS A 56 3.14 -4.89 -21.77
CA LYS A 56 2.76 -6.29 -21.64
C LYS A 56 1.24 -6.45 -21.58
N LEU A 57 0.55 -5.59 -20.83
CA LEU A 57 -0.92 -5.57 -20.76
C LEU A 57 -1.54 -5.34 -22.14
N GLU A 58 -0.98 -4.41 -22.92
CA GLU A 58 -1.41 -4.07 -24.29
C GLU A 58 -1.39 -5.28 -25.23
N ARG A 59 -0.43 -6.20 -25.04
CA ARG A 59 -0.31 -7.44 -25.83
C ARG A 59 -1.15 -8.59 -25.29
N THR A 60 -1.76 -8.43 -24.13
CA THR A 60 -2.54 -9.47 -23.46
C THR A 60 -4.00 -9.36 -23.91
N ASN A 61 -4.63 -10.48 -24.24
CA ASN A 61 -6.04 -10.50 -24.61
C ASN A 61 -6.91 -10.03 -23.43
N SER A 62 -7.76 -9.01 -23.64
CA SER A 62 -8.66 -8.45 -22.64
C SER A 62 -9.62 -9.47 -22.01
N GLN A 63 -9.95 -10.52 -22.70
CA GLN A 63 -10.81 -11.60 -22.19
C GLN A 63 -10.03 -12.65 -21.36
N SER A 64 -8.70 -12.54 -21.31
CA SER A 64 -7.87 -13.45 -20.51
C SER A 64 -7.93 -13.08 -19.03
N PRO A 65 -7.99 -14.06 -18.11
CA PRO A 65 -7.81 -13.82 -16.68
C PRO A 65 -6.52 -13.07 -16.34
N ASP A 66 -5.46 -13.30 -17.12
CA ASP A 66 -4.15 -12.64 -16.95
C ASP A 66 -4.22 -11.13 -17.15
N PHE A 67 -5.10 -10.65 -18.05
CA PHE A 67 -5.33 -9.24 -18.26
C PHE A 67 -5.80 -8.55 -16.96
N ASN A 68 -6.81 -9.10 -16.31
CA ASN A 68 -7.35 -8.55 -15.07
C ASN A 68 -6.33 -8.58 -13.92
N VAL A 69 -5.52 -9.63 -13.84
CA VAL A 69 -4.44 -9.73 -12.85
C VAL A 69 -3.42 -8.59 -13.07
N GLN A 70 -3.00 -8.40 -14.31
CA GLN A 70 -2.01 -7.37 -14.65
C GLN A 70 -2.57 -5.96 -14.52
N LEU A 71 -3.82 -5.74 -14.90
CA LEU A 71 -4.53 -4.49 -14.71
C LEU A 71 -4.60 -4.10 -13.23
N THR A 72 -5.01 -5.04 -12.36
CA THR A 72 -5.07 -4.84 -10.91
C THR A 72 -3.70 -4.50 -10.32
N TYR A 73 -2.63 -5.12 -10.81
CA TYR A 73 -1.27 -4.81 -10.41
C TYR A 73 -0.87 -3.36 -10.79
N LEU A 74 -1.12 -2.96 -12.03
CA LEU A 74 -0.83 -1.59 -12.50
C LEU A 74 -1.66 -0.54 -11.77
N GLN A 75 -2.93 -0.81 -11.52
CA GLN A 75 -3.80 0.07 -10.70
C GLN A 75 -3.29 0.19 -9.27
N THR A 76 -2.77 -0.89 -8.69
CA THR A 76 -2.14 -0.87 -7.36
C THR A 76 -0.90 0.01 -7.35
N LEU A 77 -0.01 -0.11 -8.35
CA LEU A 77 1.16 0.75 -8.50
C LEU A 77 0.77 2.22 -8.63
N LEU A 78 -0.23 2.52 -9.44
CA LEU A 78 -0.78 3.88 -9.57
C LEU A 78 -1.43 4.40 -8.30
N GLY A 79 -2.02 3.53 -7.50
CA GLY A 79 -2.65 3.90 -6.23
C GLY A 79 -1.65 4.31 -5.15
N LEU A 80 -0.41 3.82 -5.22
CA LEU A 80 0.61 4.12 -4.21
C LEU A 80 1.01 5.60 -4.23
N PRO A 81 1.26 6.20 -3.05
CA PRO A 81 1.65 7.61 -2.91
C PRO A 81 3.16 7.82 -3.16
N TRP A 82 3.66 7.54 -4.35
CA TRP A 82 5.07 7.66 -4.71
C TRP A 82 5.63 9.05 -4.43
N ASN A 83 6.62 9.14 -3.52
CA ASN A 83 7.27 10.41 -3.15
C ASN A 83 6.28 11.53 -2.75
N VAL A 84 5.12 11.16 -2.20
CA VAL A 84 4.14 12.10 -1.64
C VAL A 84 4.28 12.10 -0.13
N PHE A 85 4.95 13.12 0.41
CA PHE A 85 5.21 13.25 1.84
C PHE A 85 4.35 14.35 2.45
N THR A 86 3.90 14.14 3.68
CA THR A 86 3.39 15.23 4.52
C THR A 86 4.58 15.97 5.13
N THR A 87 4.47 17.30 5.26
CA THR A 87 5.52 18.10 5.91
C THR A 87 5.50 17.85 7.41
N ASP A 88 6.62 17.34 7.93
CA ASP A 88 6.74 17.01 9.35
C ASP A 88 6.83 18.26 10.22
N ASN A 89 6.09 18.23 11.32
CA ASN A 89 6.24 19.21 12.38
C ASN A 89 7.12 18.62 13.50
N LEU A 90 8.42 18.88 13.44
CA LEU A 90 9.39 18.43 14.43
C LEU A 90 9.60 19.44 15.57
N ASN A 91 8.56 20.17 15.94
CA ASN A 91 8.56 21.06 17.09
C ASN A 91 8.28 20.27 18.38
N ILE A 92 9.34 20.00 19.16
CA ILE A 92 9.27 19.18 20.38
C ILE A 92 8.31 19.77 21.41
N SER A 93 8.31 21.10 21.59
CA SER A 93 7.38 21.77 22.53
C SER A 93 5.92 21.59 22.13
N ASN A 94 5.63 21.59 20.83
CA ASN A 94 4.28 21.33 20.33
C ASN A 94 3.88 19.86 20.52
N ALA A 95 4.82 18.95 20.28
CA ALA A 95 4.61 17.52 20.52
C ALA A 95 4.32 17.23 21.99
N GLU A 96 5.07 17.83 22.91
CA GLU A 96 4.86 17.71 24.34
C GLU A 96 3.46 18.23 24.75
N LYS A 97 3.06 19.39 24.27
CA LYS A 97 1.72 19.93 24.53
C LYS A 97 0.62 19.01 24.04
N THR A 98 0.78 18.43 22.85
CA THR A 98 -0.19 17.50 22.28
C THR A 98 -0.30 16.23 23.12
N LEU A 99 0.84 15.63 23.50
CA LEU A 99 0.88 14.43 24.34
C LEU A 99 0.29 14.69 25.74
N ASN A 100 0.57 15.85 26.35
CA ASN A 100 0.04 16.19 27.66
C ASN A 100 -1.45 16.51 27.64
N LYS A 101 -1.95 17.07 26.55
CA LYS A 101 -3.38 17.32 26.36
C LYS A 101 -4.17 16.03 26.23
N ASP A 102 -3.65 15.06 25.46
CA ASP A 102 -4.39 13.86 25.11
C ASP A 102 -4.22 12.72 26.15
N HIS A 103 -3.15 12.76 26.95
CA HIS A 103 -2.81 11.70 27.90
C HIS A 103 -2.44 12.24 29.26
N TYR A 104 -3.14 11.77 30.28
CA TYR A 104 -2.81 12.06 31.67
C TYR A 104 -1.76 11.08 32.20
N GLY A 105 -0.75 11.56 32.93
CA GLY A 105 0.34 10.72 33.43
C GLY A 105 1.25 10.20 32.30
N LEU A 106 1.80 9.03 32.46
CA LEU A 106 2.70 8.37 31.51
C LEU A 106 3.99 9.17 31.20
N GLU A 107 4.51 9.89 32.20
CA GLU A 107 5.62 10.86 32.02
C GLU A 107 6.84 10.22 31.35
N LYS A 108 7.28 9.04 31.84
CA LYS A 108 8.42 8.31 31.24
C LYS A 108 8.19 7.91 29.78
N VAL A 109 6.96 7.56 29.42
CA VAL A 109 6.61 7.18 28.03
C VAL A 109 6.63 8.40 27.14
N LYS A 110 6.06 9.51 27.58
CA LYS A 110 6.07 10.79 26.87
C LYS A 110 7.49 11.31 26.66
N GLU A 111 8.31 11.30 27.73
CA GLU A 111 9.72 11.68 27.66
C GLU A 111 10.46 10.86 26.60
N ARG A 112 10.28 9.54 26.60
CA ARG A 112 10.90 8.67 25.61
C ARG A 112 10.44 8.94 24.17
N ILE A 113 9.16 9.25 23.99
CA ILE A 113 8.63 9.67 22.67
C ILE A 113 9.27 11.00 22.23
N LEU A 114 9.36 11.97 23.12
CA LEU A 114 9.96 13.29 22.83
C LEU A 114 11.47 13.18 22.50
N GLU A 115 12.22 12.36 23.24
CA GLU A 115 13.62 12.03 22.92
C GLU A 115 13.74 11.46 21.51
N HIS A 116 12.86 10.51 21.17
CA HIS A 116 12.83 9.89 19.85
C HIS A 116 12.55 10.91 18.74
N LEU A 117 11.58 11.80 18.94
CA LEU A 117 11.28 12.89 18.01
C LEU A 117 12.44 13.89 17.89
N ALA A 118 13.16 14.14 18.98
CA ALA A 118 14.36 14.99 18.97
C ALA A 118 15.49 14.37 18.15
N VAL A 119 15.70 13.03 18.27
CA VAL A 119 16.68 12.30 17.44
C VAL A 119 16.30 12.36 15.97
N LEU A 120 15.03 12.18 15.63
CA LEU A 120 14.55 12.32 14.24
C LEU A 120 14.84 13.72 13.68
N LYS A 121 14.60 14.75 14.49
CA LYS A 121 14.89 16.14 14.11
C LYS A 121 16.37 16.38 13.83
N LEU A 122 17.25 15.79 14.65
CA LEU A 122 18.70 15.95 14.52
C LEU A 122 19.29 15.17 13.35
N LYS A 123 18.82 13.92 13.13
CA LYS A 123 19.32 13.06 12.05
C LYS A 123 18.92 13.56 10.68
N GLY A 124 17.75 14.17 10.53
CA GLY A 124 17.20 14.54 9.23
C GLY A 124 16.93 13.34 8.31
N ASP A 125 17.16 12.12 8.81
CA ASP A 125 16.98 10.88 8.06
C ASP A 125 15.61 10.29 8.34
N MET A 126 14.94 9.85 7.26
CA MET A 126 13.60 9.26 7.31
C MET A 126 13.58 7.83 7.89
N LYS A 127 14.75 7.23 8.13
CA LYS A 127 14.88 5.91 8.76
C LYS A 127 14.57 6.03 10.26
N SER A 128 13.30 6.01 10.58
CA SER A 128 12.79 6.07 11.95
C SER A 128 12.95 4.71 12.63
N PRO A 129 13.54 4.66 13.82
CA PRO A 129 13.49 3.44 14.60
C PRO A 129 12.05 3.12 15.01
N ILE A 130 11.77 1.83 15.15
CA ILE A 130 10.47 1.32 15.55
C ILE A 130 10.30 1.50 17.05
N ILE A 131 9.19 2.11 17.48
CA ILE A 131 8.83 2.25 18.88
C ILE A 131 7.92 1.08 19.27
N CYS A 132 8.34 0.26 20.22
CA CYS A 132 7.51 -0.78 20.78
C CYS A 132 6.88 -0.30 22.09
N LEU A 133 5.54 -0.24 22.14
CA LEU A 133 4.76 0.11 23.32
C LEU A 133 4.23 -1.16 23.99
N TYR A 134 4.79 -1.52 25.13
CA TYR A 134 4.37 -2.66 25.93
C TYR A 134 3.66 -2.21 27.22
N GLY A 135 2.64 -2.96 27.64
CA GLY A 135 1.91 -2.70 28.88
C GLY A 135 0.52 -3.31 28.89
N PRO A 136 -0.21 -3.22 30.02
CA PRO A 136 -1.53 -3.81 30.17
C PRO A 136 -2.54 -3.22 29.19
N PRO A 137 -3.65 -3.91 28.93
CA PRO A 137 -4.73 -3.38 28.10
C PRO A 137 -5.35 -2.13 28.74
N GLY A 138 -5.90 -1.24 27.91
CA GLY A 138 -6.62 -0.05 28.38
C GLY A 138 -5.78 1.16 28.78
N VAL A 139 -4.45 1.07 28.81
CA VAL A 139 -3.57 2.20 29.18
C VAL A 139 -3.34 3.25 28.09
N GLY A 140 -3.98 3.10 26.94
CA GLY A 140 -3.91 4.11 25.89
C GLY A 140 -2.77 3.95 24.89
N LYS A 141 -2.18 2.75 24.72
CA LYS A 141 -1.08 2.50 23.76
C LYS A 141 -1.43 2.96 22.33
N THR A 142 -2.61 2.57 21.85
CA THR A 142 -3.06 2.90 20.49
C THR A 142 -3.36 4.40 20.33
N SER A 143 -3.88 5.06 21.37
CA SER A 143 -4.14 6.50 21.34
C SER A 143 -2.85 7.32 21.35
N LEU A 144 -1.78 6.86 22.01
CA LEU A 144 -0.45 7.47 21.93
C LEU A 144 0.05 7.58 20.50
N GLY A 145 -0.11 6.51 19.71
CA GLY A 145 0.26 6.54 18.30
C GLY A 145 -0.50 7.57 17.47
N ARG A 146 -1.78 7.80 17.78
CA ARG A 146 -2.58 8.85 17.15
C ARG A 146 -2.07 10.25 17.54
N SER A 147 -1.73 10.45 18.79
CA SER A 147 -1.20 11.74 19.27
C SER A 147 0.18 12.05 18.69
N ILE A 148 1.03 11.01 18.51
CA ILE A 148 2.31 11.15 17.80
C ILE A 148 2.07 11.59 16.34
N ALA A 149 1.14 10.94 15.63
CA ALA A 149 0.81 11.31 14.26
C ALA A 149 0.28 12.76 14.17
N ALA A 150 -0.57 13.16 15.10
CA ALA A 150 -1.10 14.53 15.18
C ALA A 150 0.01 15.55 15.46
N ALA A 151 0.92 15.26 16.39
CA ALA A 151 2.06 16.11 16.73
C ALA A 151 2.99 16.32 15.53
N LEU A 152 3.27 15.27 14.78
CA LEU A 152 4.09 15.28 13.56
C LEU A 152 3.36 15.82 12.33
N LYS A 153 2.04 16.01 12.38
CA LYS A 153 1.18 16.29 11.22
C LYS A 153 1.25 15.23 10.12
N ARG A 154 1.54 13.98 10.50
CA ARG A 154 1.51 12.84 9.60
C ARG A 154 0.13 12.18 9.55
N LYS A 155 -0.16 11.48 8.46
CA LYS A 155 -1.34 10.61 8.39
C LYS A 155 -1.19 9.47 9.39
N TYR A 156 -2.31 9.05 9.97
CA TYR A 156 -2.37 7.96 10.94
C TYR A 156 -2.99 6.72 10.31
N ILE A 157 -2.30 5.60 10.44
CA ILE A 157 -2.79 4.28 10.02
C ILE A 157 -2.75 3.35 11.22
N ARG A 158 -3.82 2.59 11.41
CA ARG A 158 -3.87 1.50 12.38
C ARG A 158 -4.19 0.20 11.66
N MET A 159 -3.37 -0.81 11.88
CA MET A 159 -3.59 -2.18 11.42
C MET A 159 -3.52 -3.12 12.62
N SER A 160 -4.64 -3.78 12.97
CA SER A 160 -4.63 -4.86 13.94
C SER A 160 -4.06 -6.12 13.30
N LEU A 161 -3.12 -6.74 13.99
CA LEU A 161 -2.52 -8.02 13.63
C LEU A 161 -3.19 -9.20 14.36
N GLY A 162 -4.08 -8.90 15.34
CA GLY A 162 -4.85 -9.93 16.02
C GLY A 162 -5.76 -10.68 15.03
N GLY A 163 -5.60 -12.00 14.99
CA GLY A 163 -6.34 -12.86 14.06
C GLY A 163 -5.78 -12.96 12.65
N VAL A 164 -4.59 -12.41 12.39
CA VAL A 164 -3.84 -12.66 11.15
C VAL A 164 -3.14 -14.01 11.27
N HIS A 165 -3.49 -14.94 10.38
CA HIS A 165 -2.94 -16.30 10.34
C HIS A 165 -2.16 -16.57 9.06
N ASP A 166 -2.42 -15.84 7.99
CA ASP A 166 -1.79 -16.00 6.68
C ASP A 166 -0.81 -14.83 6.40
N GLU A 167 0.43 -15.15 6.05
CA GLU A 167 1.43 -14.16 5.63
C GLU A 167 0.97 -13.35 4.41
N ALA A 168 0.14 -13.94 3.55
CA ALA A 168 -0.40 -13.27 2.38
C ALA A 168 -1.31 -12.07 2.75
N GLU A 169 -1.90 -12.05 3.93
CA GLU A 169 -2.63 -10.86 4.40
C GLU A 169 -1.71 -9.65 4.57
N ILE A 170 -0.44 -9.87 4.97
CA ILE A 170 0.55 -8.82 5.22
C ILE A 170 1.25 -8.44 3.90
N ARG A 171 1.87 -9.44 3.25
CA ARG A 171 2.64 -9.27 2.00
C ARG A 171 1.76 -9.06 0.77
N GLY A 172 0.60 -9.73 0.71
CA GLY A 172 -0.19 -9.90 -0.50
C GLY A 172 0.10 -11.22 -1.20
N HIS A 173 -0.69 -11.53 -2.19
CA HIS A 173 -0.51 -12.72 -3.03
C HIS A 173 0.50 -12.46 -4.15
N ARG A 174 1.15 -13.51 -4.63
CA ARG A 174 2.00 -13.42 -5.83
C ARG A 174 1.17 -12.93 -7.00
N LYS A 175 1.69 -11.96 -7.75
CA LYS A 175 0.99 -11.31 -8.88
C LYS A 175 0.48 -12.26 -9.97
N THR A 176 1.01 -13.47 -10.02
CA THR A 176 0.65 -14.49 -11.02
C THR A 176 -0.63 -15.27 -10.69
N TYR A 177 -1.17 -15.12 -9.50
CA TYR A 177 -2.41 -15.81 -9.12
C TYR A 177 -3.64 -15.03 -9.54
N ILE A 178 -4.63 -15.73 -10.10
CA ILE A 178 -5.94 -15.16 -10.39
C ILE A 178 -6.58 -14.71 -9.06
N GLY A 179 -6.99 -13.45 -8.99
CA GLY A 179 -7.51 -12.86 -7.75
C GLY A 179 -6.43 -12.40 -6.77
N ALA A 180 -5.15 -12.30 -7.21
CA ALA A 180 -4.07 -11.74 -6.39
C ALA A 180 -4.44 -10.35 -5.88
N MET A 181 -4.28 -10.15 -4.57
CA MET A 181 -4.53 -8.87 -3.92
C MET A 181 -3.28 -8.37 -3.23
N PRO A 182 -3.04 -7.05 -3.22
CA PRO A 182 -1.97 -6.46 -2.43
C PRO A 182 -2.22 -6.68 -0.94
N GLY A 183 -1.15 -6.80 -0.17
CA GLY A 183 -1.21 -6.97 1.27
C GLY A 183 -1.83 -5.77 1.99
N ARG A 184 -2.21 -5.97 3.23
CA ARG A 184 -2.87 -4.95 4.08
C ARG A 184 -2.02 -3.71 4.25
N ILE A 185 -0.68 -3.83 4.26
CA ILE A 185 0.24 -2.69 4.36
C ILE A 185 0.10 -1.79 3.13
N ILE A 186 0.19 -2.36 1.94
CA ILE A 186 0.05 -1.63 0.67
C ILE A 186 -1.34 -0.98 0.55
N LYS A 187 -2.41 -1.73 0.86
CA LYS A 187 -3.78 -1.18 0.88
C LYS A 187 -3.92 0.03 1.81
N ASN A 188 -3.31 -0.05 2.97
CA ASN A 188 -3.35 1.03 3.96
C ASN A 188 -2.50 2.25 3.54
N LEU A 189 -1.36 2.05 2.88
CA LEU A 189 -0.57 3.14 2.30
C LEU A 189 -1.33 3.88 1.18
N ILE A 190 -1.99 3.14 0.30
CA ILE A 190 -2.87 3.72 -0.73
C ILE A 190 -3.97 4.57 -0.07
N LYS A 191 -4.62 4.05 0.97
CA LYS A 191 -5.67 4.75 1.71
C LYS A 191 -5.15 6.01 2.42
N ALA A 192 -3.92 5.98 2.93
CA ALA A 192 -3.31 7.13 3.58
C ALA A 192 -2.99 8.27 2.59
N GLY A 193 -2.66 7.93 1.35
CA GLY A 193 -2.26 8.90 0.32
C GLY A 193 -0.96 9.63 0.64
N SER A 194 -0.11 9.05 1.48
CA SER A 194 1.18 9.62 1.90
C SER A 194 2.21 8.52 2.10
N SER A 195 3.47 8.79 1.73
CA SER A 195 4.59 7.85 1.88
C SER A 195 5.16 7.80 3.30
N ASN A 196 4.84 8.77 4.16
CA ASN A 196 5.36 8.88 5.52
C ASN A 196 4.28 8.87 6.62
N PRO A 197 3.29 7.98 6.59
CA PRO A 197 2.31 7.91 7.66
C PRO A 197 2.95 7.37 8.95
N VAL A 198 2.34 7.68 10.10
CA VAL A 198 2.60 6.93 11.33
C VAL A 198 1.76 5.65 11.27
N PHE A 199 2.44 4.52 11.23
CA PHE A 199 1.84 3.21 11.08
C PHE A 199 1.82 2.49 12.44
N ILE A 200 0.65 2.16 12.94
CA ILE A 200 0.48 1.40 14.17
C ILE A 200 0.14 -0.06 13.84
N LEU A 201 1.02 -0.95 14.25
CA LEU A 201 0.79 -2.39 14.23
C LEU A 201 0.31 -2.80 15.62
N ASP A 202 -0.99 -3.03 15.76
CA ASP A 202 -1.63 -3.32 17.05
C ASP A 202 -1.80 -4.83 17.23
N GLU A 203 -1.76 -5.28 18.50
CA GLU A 203 -1.96 -6.69 18.87
C GLU A 203 -0.93 -7.64 18.25
N ILE A 204 0.34 -7.21 18.17
CA ILE A 204 1.44 -8.03 17.63
C ILE A 204 1.67 -9.31 18.45
N ASP A 205 1.32 -9.29 19.74
CA ASP A 205 1.38 -10.42 20.65
C ASP A 205 0.36 -11.52 20.34
N LYS A 206 -0.63 -11.23 19.51
CA LYS A 206 -1.66 -12.18 19.07
C LYS A 206 -1.39 -12.78 17.69
N VAL A 207 -0.25 -12.45 17.08
CA VAL A 207 0.19 -13.08 15.83
C VAL A 207 0.64 -14.49 16.16
N SER A 208 0.07 -15.47 15.49
CA SER A 208 0.44 -16.88 15.66
C SER A 208 0.81 -17.49 14.31
N ALA A 209 1.88 -18.26 14.30
CA ALA A 209 2.20 -19.11 13.16
C ALA A 209 1.18 -20.26 13.10
N ASP A 210 0.61 -20.50 11.92
CA ASP A 210 -0.28 -21.63 11.64
C ASP A 210 0.28 -22.46 10.48
N ARG A 211 -0.38 -23.57 10.16
CA ARG A 211 -0.01 -24.43 9.02
C ARG A 211 -0.06 -23.72 7.67
N GLN A 212 -0.71 -22.56 7.58
CA GLN A 212 -0.89 -21.77 6.37
C GLN A 212 0.17 -20.70 6.15
N GLY A 213 1.08 -20.47 7.09
CA GLY A 213 2.16 -19.50 6.95
C GLY A 213 2.68 -18.95 8.28
N ASP A 214 3.73 -18.16 8.20
CA ASP A 214 4.32 -17.46 9.33
C ASP A 214 4.23 -15.93 9.13
N PRO A 215 3.17 -15.28 9.63
CA PRO A 215 3.03 -13.83 9.57
C PRO A 215 4.20 -13.08 10.22
N SER A 216 4.91 -13.70 11.17
CA SER A 216 6.06 -13.08 11.83
C SER A 216 7.22 -12.90 10.87
N SER A 217 7.44 -13.84 9.95
CA SER A 217 8.47 -13.71 8.90
C SER A 217 8.17 -12.56 7.92
N ALA A 218 6.89 -12.38 7.57
CA ALA A 218 6.45 -11.27 6.76
C ALA A 218 6.66 -9.92 7.47
N LEU A 219 6.44 -9.86 8.78
CA LEU A 219 6.68 -8.65 9.58
C LEU A 219 8.17 -8.33 9.70
N LEU A 220 9.05 -9.33 9.83
CA LEU A 220 10.51 -9.11 9.85
C LEU A 220 10.95 -8.39 8.58
N GLU A 221 10.50 -8.83 7.40
CA GLU A 221 10.84 -8.19 6.12
C GLU A 221 10.29 -6.75 6.04
N VAL A 222 9.08 -6.51 6.52
CA VAL A 222 8.46 -5.17 6.52
C VAL A 222 9.16 -4.20 7.47
N LEU A 223 9.66 -4.71 8.59
CA LEU A 223 10.29 -3.92 9.65
C LEU A 223 11.81 -3.80 9.47
N ASP A 224 12.39 -4.52 8.52
CA ASP A 224 13.82 -4.43 8.23
C ASP A 224 14.15 -3.04 7.63
N PRO A 225 15.08 -2.30 8.24
CA PRO A 225 15.51 -1.00 7.73
C PRO A 225 16.40 -1.13 6.48
N GLU A 226 16.93 -2.31 6.18
CA GLU A 226 17.77 -2.53 5.00
C GLU A 226 16.89 -2.94 3.80
N PRO A 227 17.03 -2.24 2.65
CA PRO A 227 16.30 -2.66 1.46
C PRO A 227 16.82 -4.04 1.04
N VAL A 228 15.91 -5.00 0.94
CA VAL A 228 16.22 -6.31 0.34
C VAL A 228 16.62 -6.05 -1.11
N SER A 229 17.90 -6.15 -1.41
CA SER A 229 18.41 -6.15 -2.78
C SER A 229 18.07 -7.48 -3.42
N TYR A 230 17.13 -7.48 -4.36
CA TYR A 230 16.82 -8.61 -5.24
C TYR A 230 17.69 -8.56 -6.49
#